data_dcb35dd508a951ea9d77e1f58b3b6235
#
_entry.id   dcb35dd508a951ea9d77e1f58b3b6235
#
_cell.length_a   1.000
_cell.length_b   1.000
_cell.length_c   1.000
_cell.angle_alpha   90.00
_cell.angle_beta   90.00
_cell.angle_gamma   90.00
#
_symmetry.space_group_name_H-M   'P 1'
#
loop_
_entity.id
_entity.type
_entity.pdbx_description
1 polymer ?
#
loop_
_entity_poly.entity_id
_entity_poly.type
_entity_poly.pdbx_seq_one_letter_code
_entity_poly.pdbx_strand_id
1 'polypeptide(L)'
;MEGGGEGALPPATMGDPATCQIGIIGMGDMGRLYALRLRDAGWQHVNVCDRPEKYEALQREWEGTGLTVLRDGHLVSRQSDFIVYSVEAGNIHSVVKEYGPSTKVGAIVAGQTSVKAPEREAFETYLPRDVYIVSCHSLHGPHVDPRGQPLVLIQHRAPDEKMRLVERILACLESRYVYM
;
A
#
# COMPACT_ATOMS: atom_id res chain seq x y z
N MET A 1 0.42 44.36 21.31
CA MET A 1 0.49 43.94 19.91
C MET A 1 0.81 42.44 19.92
N GLU A 2 -0.21 41.65 19.79
CA GLU A 2 -0.07 40.23 19.77
C GLU A 2 0.12 39.80 18.30
N GLY A 3 1.33 39.36 18.01
CA GLY A 3 1.63 38.72 16.75
C GLY A 3 0.99 37.35 16.75
N GLY A 4 -0.12 37.19 16.05
CA GLY A 4 -0.71 35.88 15.80
C GLY A 4 0.27 35.06 15.00
N GLY A 5 0.90 34.08 15.65
CA GLY A 5 1.60 33.02 14.96
C GLY A 5 0.58 32.20 14.19
N GLU A 6 0.53 32.43 12.88
CA GLU A 6 -0.11 31.46 12.00
C GLU A 6 0.62 30.14 12.16
N GLY A 7 0.03 29.28 12.96
CA GLY A 7 0.46 27.90 13.03
C GLY A 7 0.30 27.32 11.63
N ALA A 8 1.42 26.96 10.99
CA ALA A 8 1.39 26.24 9.75
C ALA A 8 0.45 25.04 9.95
N LEU A 9 -0.59 24.96 9.10
CA LEU A 9 -1.45 23.77 9.06
C LEU A 9 -0.53 22.55 8.92
N PRO A 10 -0.71 21.54 9.74
CA PRO A 10 0.06 20.32 9.56
C PRO A 10 -0.13 19.87 8.10
N PRO A 11 0.95 19.43 7.43
CA PRO A 11 0.84 18.95 6.06
C PRO A 11 -0.35 18.00 5.99
N ALA A 12 -1.20 18.18 4.96
CA ALA A 12 -2.41 17.40 4.75
C ALA A 12 -2.12 15.96 5.17
N THR A 13 -2.76 15.54 6.24
CA THR A 13 -2.34 14.34 6.95
C THR A 13 -2.49 13.15 6.00
N MET A 14 -1.41 12.44 5.73
CA MET A 14 -1.43 11.24 4.90
C MET A 14 -2.51 10.23 5.31
N GLY A 15 -3.13 10.39 6.46
CA GLY A 15 -4.21 9.56 6.96
C GLY A 15 -5.62 10.02 6.62
N ASP A 16 -5.80 11.06 5.80
CA ASP A 16 -7.14 11.53 5.40
C ASP A 16 -7.65 10.67 4.22
N PRO A 17 -8.76 9.92 4.39
CA PRO A 17 -9.35 9.12 3.30
C PRO A 17 -9.71 9.92 2.05
N ALA A 18 -9.95 11.23 2.18
CA ALA A 18 -10.31 12.08 1.04
C ALA A 18 -9.11 12.48 0.19
N THR A 19 -7.91 12.48 0.74
CA THR A 19 -6.71 12.99 0.05
C THR A 19 -5.57 11.97 -0.05
N CYS A 20 -5.51 11.00 0.84
CA CYS A 20 -4.47 9.98 0.82
C CYS A 20 -4.60 9.08 -0.40
N GLN A 21 -3.51 8.90 -1.12
CA GLN A 21 -3.45 8.03 -2.28
C GLN A 21 -2.90 6.66 -1.87
N ILE A 22 -3.70 5.63 -2.08
CA ILE A 22 -3.29 4.26 -1.78
C ILE A 22 -3.04 3.52 -3.09
N GLY A 23 -1.94 2.79 -3.15
CA GLY A 23 -1.56 2.01 -4.31
C GLY A 23 -1.54 0.52 -4.03
N ILE A 24 -2.08 -0.29 -4.95
CA ILE A 24 -1.97 -1.74 -4.92
C ILE A 24 -1.30 -2.18 -6.21
N ILE A 25 -0.15 -2.80 -6.09
CA ILE A 25 0.57 -3.40 -7.21
C ILE A 25 0.37 -4.91 -7.14
N GLY A 26 -0.39 -5.45 -8.07
CA GLY A 26 -0.80 -6.85 -8.08
C GLY A 26 -2.26 -7.01 -7.68
N MET A 27 -3.11 -7.32 -8.66
CA MET A 27 -4.55 -7.50 -8.47
C MET A 27 -4.97 -8.96 -8.55
N GLY A 28 -4.17 -9.83 -7.92
CA GLY A 28 -4.59 -11.17 -7.57
C GLY A 28 -5.62 -11.13 -6.43
N ASP A 29 -5.96 -12.28 -5.89
CA ASP A 29 -7.05 -12.38 -4.90
C ASP A 29 -6.81 -11.52 -3.64
N MET A 30 -5.59 -11.50 -3.11
CA MET A 30 -5.29 -10.67 -1.94
C MET A 30 -5.26 -9.18 -2.25
N GLY A 31 -4.73 -8.78 -3.40
CA GLY A 31 -4.75 -7.39 -3.83
C GLY A 31 -6.17 -6.88 -4.00
N ARG A 32 -7.04 -7.67 -4.59
CA ARG A 32 -8.47 -7.37 -4.73
C ARG A 32 -9.16 -7.23 -3.38
N LEU A 33 -8.88 -8.15 -2.46
CA LEU A 33 -9.43 -8.09 -1.11
C LEU A 33 -9.08 -6.77 -0.43
N TYR A 34 -7.82 -6.39 -0.43
CA TYR A 34 -7.36 -5.13 0.18
C TYR A 34 -7.99 -3.91 -0.51
N ALA A 35 -7.98 -3.89 -1.84
CA ALA A 35 -8.55 -2.78 -2.61
C ALA A 35 -10.04 -2.56 -2.30
N LEU A 36 -10.82 -3.62 -2.25
CA LEU A 36 -12.25 -3.56 -1.96
C LEU A 36 -12.53 -3.13 -0.53
N ARG A 37 -11.78 -3.65 0.44
CA ARG A 37 -11.95 -3.26 1.85
C ARG A 37 -11.59 -1.80 2.08
N LEU A 38 -10.53 -1.32 1.45
CA LEU A 38 -10.14 0.08 1.52
C LEU A 38 -11.22 0.99 0.92
N ARG A 39 -11.69 0.66 -0.26
CA ARG A 39 -12.78 1.41 -0.90
C ARG A 39 -14.03 1.45 -0.02
N ASP A 40 -14.45 0.32 0.50
CA ASP A 40 -15.66 0.20 1.33
C ASP A 40 -15.54 0.97 2.65
N ALA A 41 -14.32 1.15 3.14
CA ALA A 41 -14.06 1.96 4.33
C ALA A 41 -14.00 3.47 4.07
N GLY A 42 -14.17 3.90 2.82
CA GLY A 42 -14.23 5.32 2.47
C GLY A 42 -12.92 5.92 1.95
N TRP A 43 -11.89 5.11 1.70
CA TRP A 43 -10.66 5.59 1.06
C TRP A 43 -10.99 5.89 -0.40
N GLN A 44 -10.93 7.18 -0.77
CA GLN A 44 -11.43 7.65 -2.06
C GLN A 44 -10.46 7.44 -3.22
N HIS A 45 -9.16 7.30 -2.93
CA HIS A 45 -8.12 7.18 -3.94
C HIS A 45 -7.38 5.86 -3.78
N VAL A 46 -7.95 4.78 -4.31
CA VAL A 46 -7.33 3.46 -4.36
C VAL A 46 -6.89 3.19 -5.79
N ASN A 47 -5.58 3.33 -6.03
CA ASN A 47 -4.95 3.15 -7.33
C ASN A 47 -4.46 1.71 -7.45
N VAL A 48 -4.87 1.02 -8.49
CA VAL A 48 -4.54 -0.39 -8.66
C VAL A 48 -3.91 -0.63 -10.02
N CYS A 49 -3.01 -1.60 -10.09
CA CYS A 49 -2.46 -2.08 -11.35
C CYS A 49 -2.10 -3.56 -11.27
N ASP A 50 -1.90 -4.14 -12.40
CA ASP A 50 -1.29 -5.45 -12.58
C ASP A 50 -0.30 -5.38 -13.74
N ARG A 51 0.04 -6.48 -14.36
CA ARG A 51 0.92 -6.50 -15.54
C ARG A 51 0.35 -5.59 -16.63
N PRO A 52 1.19 -4.84 -17.36
CA PRO A 52 0.72 -3.90 -18.39
C PRO A 52 -0.19 -4.53 -19.45
N GLU A 53 0.04 -5.78 -19.82
CA GLU A 53 -0.78 -6.51 -20.79
C GLU A 53 -2.20 -6.81 -20.28
N LYS A 54 -2.44 -6.71 -18.97
CA LYS A 54 -3.76 -6.89 -18.37
C LYS A 54 -4.53 -5.59 -18.18
N TYR A 55 -3.93 -4.45 -18.53
CA TYR A 55 -4.51 -3.14 -18.22
C TYR A 55 -5.93 -2.96 -18.77
N GLU A 56 -6.15 -3.25 -20.02
CA GLU A 56 -7.47 -3.03 -20.63
C GLU A 56 -8.55 -3.92 -20.04
N ALA A 57 -8.22 -5.19 -19.79
CA ALA A 57 -9.15 -6.12 -19.15
C ALA A 57 -9.47 -5.70 -17.72
N LEU A 58 -8.43 -5.27 -16.97
CA LEU A 58 -8.59 -4.82 -15.59
C LEU A 58 -9.42 -3.53 -15.51
N GLN A 59 -9.18 -2.60 -16.44
CA GLN A 59 -9.93 -1.36 -16.51
C GLN A 59 -11.44 -1.62 -16.75
N ARG A 60 -11.77 -2.55 -17.63
CA ARG A 60 -13.16 -2.94 -17.89
C ARG A 60 -13.80 -3.63 -16.68
N GLU A 61 -13.06 -4.53 -16.03
CA GLU A 61 -13.54 -5.27 -14.86
C GLU A 61 -13.91 -4.34 -13.69
N TRP A 62 -13.11 -3.29 -13.47
CA TRP A 62 -13.26 -2.40 -12.32
C TRP A 62 -13.87 -1.04 -12.66
N GLU A 63 -14.37 -0.85 -13.87
CA GLU A 63 -15.03 0.39 -14.27
C GLU A 63 -16.27 0.65 -13.40
N GLY A 64 -16.37 1.88 -12.90
CA GLY A 64 -17.51 2.30 -12.06
C GLY A 64 -17.51 1.75 -10.64
N THR A 65 -16.46 1.06 -10.22
CA THR A 65 -16.39 0.44 -8.88
C THR A 65 -15.81 1.35 -7.80
N GLY A 66 -15.26 2.51 -8.16
CA GLY A 66 -14.55 3.40 -7.25
C GLY A 66 -13.05 3.14 -7.16
N LEU A 67 -12.54 2.08 -7.77
CA LEU A 67 -11.11 1.84 -7.90
C LEU A 67 -10.56 2.55 -9.13
N THR A 68 -9.36 3.12 -9.02
CA THR A 68 -8.67 3.76 -10.14
C THR A 68 -7.65 2.79 -10.71
N VAL A 69 -7.92 2.27 -11.91
CA VAL A 69 -7.00 1.36 -12.59
C VAL A 69 -5.96 2.18 -13.35
N LEU A 70 -4.70 1.99 -13.01
CA LEU A 70 -3.58 2.65 -13.68
C LEU A 70 -2.86 1.65 -14.61
N ARG A 71 -2.16 2.20 -15.58
CA ARG A 71 -1.55 1.40 -16.65
C ARG A 71 -0.48 0.45 -16.16
N ASP A 72 0.33 0.89 -15.20
CA ASP A 72 1.44 0.11 -14.67
C ASP A 72 1.83 0.54 -13.25
N GLY A 73 2.79 -0.18 -12.67
CA GLY A 73 3.30 0.11 -11.35
C GLY A 73 4.12 1.39 -11.24
N HIS A 74 4.63 1.93 -12.35
CA HIS A 74 5.31 3.24 -12.31
C HIS A 74 4.34 4.36 -11.94
N LEU A 75 3.15 4.35 -12.53
CA LEU A 75 2.12 5.34 -12.22
C LEU A 75 1.60 5.18 -10.80
N VAL A 76 1.36 3.95 -10.36
CA VAL A 76 0.96 3.68 -8.96
C VAL A 76 2.03 4.19 -8.00
N SER A 77 3.29 3.89 -8.26
CA SER A 77 4.42 4.27 -7.40
C SER A 77 4.61 5.78 -7.31
N ARG A 78 4.44 6.51 -8.41
CA ARG A 78 4.59 7.97 -8.44
C ARG A 78 3.46 8.71 -7.76
N GLN A 79 2.26 8.15 -7.73
CA GLN A 79 1.06 8.83 -7.24
C GLN A 79 0.68 8.48 -5.81
N SER A 80 1.14 7.34 -5.30
CA SER A 80 0.59 6.78 -4.07
C SER A 80 1.44 7.11 -2.85
N ASP A 81 0.77 7.39 -1.74
CA ASP A 81 1.38 7.68 -0.45
C ASP A 81 1.65 6.40 0.35
N PHE A 82 0.83 5.40 0.17
CA PHE A 82 0.98 4.06 0.74
C PHE A 82 0.80 3.02 -0.36
N ILE A 83 1.80 2.17 -0.56
CA ILE A 83 1.83 1.22 -1.67
C ILE A 83 1.99 -0.20 -1.12
N VAL A 84 1.11 -1.09 -1.55
CA VAL A 84 1.16 -2.51 -1.20
C VAL A 84 1.54 -3.32 -2.42
N TYR A 85 2.67 -4.02 -2.35
CA TYR A 85 3.05 -5.02 -3.34
C TYR A 85 2.36 -6.33 -3.00
N SER A 86 1.32 -6.67 -3.75
CA SER A 86 0.55 -7.90 -3.59
C SER A 86 0.94 -8.89 -4.69
N VAL A 87 2.19 -9.33 -4.64
CA VAL A 87 2.78 -10.26 -5.61
C VAL A 87 3.41 -11.43 -4.87
N GLU A 88 3.56 -12.55 -5.57
CA GLU A 88 4.18 -13.74 -5.01
C GLU A 88 5.68 -13.53 -4.73
N ALA A 89 6.21 -14.26 -3.75
CA ALA A 89 7.62 -14.15 -3.35
C ALA A 89 8.59 -14.37 -4.52
N GLY A 90 8.25 -15.26 -5.44
CA GLY A 90 9.08 -15.50 -6.63
C GLY A 90 9.14 -14.33 -7.62
N ASN A 91 8.19 -13.42 -7.55
CA ASN A 91 8.09 -12.26 -8.45
C ASN A 91 8.48 -10.94 -7.79
N ILE A 92 8.58 -10.90 -6.46
CA ILE A 92 8.77 -9.64 -5.74
C ILE A 92 10.03 -8.90 -6.18
N HIS A 93 11.13 -9.61 -6.36
CA HIS A 93 12.40 -9.00 -6.74
C HIS A 93 12.31 -8.27 -8.07
N SER A 94 11.78 -8.92 -9.12
CA SER A 94 11.68 -8.32 -10.45
C SER A 94 10.66 -7.18 -10.50
N VAL A 95 9.56 -7.29 -9.77
CA VAL A 95 8.52 -6.26 -9.74
C VAL A 95 9.01 -5.02 -9.01
N VAL A 96 9.68 -5.17 -7.87
CA VAL A 96 10.24 -4.03 -7.12
C VAL A 96 11.41 -3.40 -7.88
N LYS A 97 12.23 -4.21 -8.56
CA LYS A 97 13.30 -3.69 -9.41
C LYS A 97 12.76 -2.78 -10.49
N GLU A 98 11.65 -3.16 -11.10
CA GLU A 98 11.01 -2.36 -12.16
C GLU A 98 10.36 -1.10 -11.60
N TYR A 99 9.52 -1.21 -10.60
CA TYR A 99 8.67 -0.10 -10.14
C TYR A 99 9.20 0.66 -8.93
N GLY A 100 10.04 0.04 -8.11
CA GLY A 100 10.56 0.63 -6.88
C GLY A 100 11.22 1.98 -7.06
N PRO A 101 12.10 2.15 -8.07
CA PRO A 101 12.76 3.43 -8.32
C PRO A 101 11.81 4.59 -8.65
N SER A 102 10.58 4.30 -9.08
CA SER A 102 9.56 5.31 -9.37
C SER A 102 8.76 5.76 -8.15
N THR A 103 9.05 5.22 -6.98
CA THR A 103 8.28 5.48 -5.77
C THR A 103 8.39 6.93 -5.32
N LYS A 104 7.26 7.52 -5.00
CA LYS A 104 7.14 8.89 -4.52
C LYS A 104 7.92 9.09 -3.23
N VAL A 105 8.63 10.22 -3.13
CA VAL A 105 9.37 10.61 -1.93
C VAL A 105 8.44 10.63 -0.72
N GLY A 106 8.86 10.02 0.37
CA GLY A 106 8.09 9.97 1.62
C GLY A 106 6.96 8.96 1.64
N ALA A 107 6.75 8.20 0.56
CA ALA A 107 5.77 7.13 0.54
C ALA A 107 6.15 5.99 1.49
N ILE A 108 5.15 5.23 1.90
CA ILE A 108 5.34 4.00 2.67
C ILE A 108 5.07 2.82 1.75
N VAL A 109 5.99 1.86 1.72
CA VAL A 109 5.85 0.65 0.92
C VAL A 109 5.69 -0.55 1.84
N ALA A 110 4.72 -1.38 1.53
CA ALA A 110 4.45 -2.64 2.19
C ALA A 110 4.44 -3.79 1.19
N GLY A 111 4.76 -4.99 1.64
CA GLY A 111 4.62 -6.19 0.85
C GLY A 111 3.80 -7.22 1.60
N GLN A 112 3.20 -8.14 0.85
CA GLN A 112 2.32 -9.19 1.39
C GLN A 112 2.90 -10.59 1.26
N THR A 113 4.19 -10.73 0.96
CA THR A 113 4.79 -12.06 0.81
C THR A 113 4.85 -12.79 2.15
N SER A 114 4.63 -14.10 2.11
CA SER A 114 4.77 -14.96 3.30
C SER A 114 6.24 -15.19 3.66
N VAL A 115 7.13 -15.16 2.68
CA VAL A 115 8.58 -15.27 2.87
C VAL A 115 9.19 -13.88 2.79
N LYS A 116 9.65 -13.35 3.92
CA LYS A 116 10.05 -11.94 4.02
C LYS A 116 11.47 -11.64 3.55
N ALA A 117 12.37 -12.60 3.53
CA ALA A 117 13.76 -12.35 3.13
C ALA A 117 13.91 -11.80 1.70
N PRO A 118 13.29 -12.40 0.65
CA PRO A 118 13.35 -11.85 -0.70
C PRO A 118 12.70 -10.48 -0.84
N GLU A 119 11.58 -10.26 -0.18
CA GLU A 119 10.88 -8.98 -0.16
C GLU A 119 11.73 -7.88 0.47
N ARG A 120 12.29 -8.16 1.64
CA ARG A 120 13.16 -7.23 2.36
C ARG A 120 14.38 -6.85 1.52
N GLU A 121 15.03 -7.84 0.92
CA GLU A 121 16.18 -7.61 0.05
C GLU A 121 15.82 -6.73 -1.15
N ALA A 122 14.69 -7.01 -1.81
CA ALA A 122 14.23 -6.23 -2.95
C ALA A 122 13.93 -4.77 -2.55
N PHE A 123 13.27 -4.55 -1.42
CA PHE A 123 12.96 -3.22 -0.94
C PHE A 123 14.23 -2.45 -0.57
N GLU A 124 15.17 -3.07 0.13
CA GLU A 124 16.43 -2.42 0.49
C GLU A 124 17.28 -2.08 -0.74
N THR A 125 17.25 -2.92 -1.77
CA THR A 125 18.05 -2.74 -2.97
C THR A 125 17.50 -1.67 -3.91
N TYR A 126 16.17 -1.64 -4.13
CA TYR A 126 15.58 -0.87 -5.21
C TYR A 126 14.76 0.34 -4.79
N LEU A 127 14.29 0.41 -3.55
CA LEU A 127 13.55 1.58 -3.10
C LEU A 127 14.49 2.74 -2.79
N PRO A 128 14.11 3.99 -3.13
CA PRO A 128 14.85 5.17 -2.68
C PRO A 128 14.96 5.24 -1.15
N ARG A 129 16.01 5.88 -0.65
CA ARG A 129 16.27 5.95 0.81
C ARG A 129 15.25 6.78 1.57
N ASP A 130 14.56 7.70 0.90
CA ASP A 130 13.52 8.55 1.45
C ASP A 130 12.11 7.93 1.36
N VAL A 131 12.05 6.64 1.06
CA VAL A 131 10.84 5.83 1.10
C VAL A 131 10.86 4.97 2.37
N TYR A 132 9.74 4.92 3.07
CA TYR A 132 9.59 4.12 4.29
C TYR A 132 9.13 2.70 3.95
N ILE A 133 9.48 1.74 4.82
CA ILE A 133 9.13 0.33 4.62
C ILE A 133 8.44 -0.19 5.88
N VAL A 134 7.19 -0.62 5.71
CA VAL A 134 6.43 -1.36 6.71
C VAL A 134 5.86 -2.58 6.02
N SER A 135 6.37 -3.76 6.31
CA SER A 135 5.85 -4.99 5.71
C SER A 135 4.62 -5.49 6.44
N CYS A 136 3.74 -6.15 5.72
CA CYS A 136 2.54 -6.76 6.29
C CYS A 136 2.33 -8.16 5.72
N HIS A 137 1.62 -9.01 6.46
CA HIS A 137 1.24 -10.33 5.99
C HIS A 137 -0.04 -10.78 6.70
N SER A 138 -1.11 -10.91 5.93
CA SER A 138 -2.35 -11.50 6.41
C SER A 138 -2.19 -13.01 6.50
N LEU A 139 -2.41 -13.57 7.70
CA LEU A 139 -2.26 -15.01 7.95
C LEU A 139 -3.58 -15.75 7.67
N HIS A 140 -4.17 -15.48 6.51
CA HIS A 140 -5.40 -16.14 6.03
C HIS A 140 -5.46 -16.09 4.52
N GLY A 141 -6.28 -16.96 3.93
CA GLY A 141 -6.52 -16.93 2.49
C GLY A 141 -7.47 -15.80 2.07
N PRO A 142 -7.57 -15.54 0.76
CA PRO A 142 -8.35 -14.42 0.23
C PRO A 142 -9.86 -14.60 0.35
N HIS A 143 -10.34 -15.83 0.60
CA HIS A 143 -11.76 -16.14 0.76
C HIS A 143 -12.20 -16.21 2.22
N VAL A 144 -11.32 -15.90 3.15
CA VAL A 144 -11.60 -15.82 4.59
C VAL A 144 -11.85 -14.36 4.94
N ASP A 145 -12.88 -14.09 5.75
CA ASP A 145 -13.11 -12.74 6.28
C ASP A 145 -11.89 -12.32 7.12
N PRO A 146 -11.24 -11.19 6.81
CA PRO A 146 -10.05 -10.73 7.55
C PRO A 146 -10.36 -10.33 9.00
N ARG A 147 -11.61 -10.15 9.36
CA ARG A 147 -12.03 -9.74 10.72
C ARG A 147 -11.52 -10.72 11.76
N GLY A 148 -10.75 -10.20 12.73
CA GLY A 148 -10.19 -11.00 13.81
C GLY A 148 -9.03 -11.91 13.41
N GLN A 149 -8.72 -12.03 12.13
CA GLN A 149 -7.59 -12.81 11.64
C GLN A 149 -6.27 -12.09 11.92
N PRO A 150 -5.17 -12.83 12.15
CA PRO A 150 -3.88 -12.20 12.39
C PRO A 150 -3.37 -11.44 11.16
N LEU A 151 -2.92 -10.22 11.38
CA LEU A 151 -2.19 -9.43 10.39
C LEU A 151 -0.83 -9.07 10.99
N VAL A 152 0.22 -9.63 10.43
CA VAL A 152 1.59 -9.35 10.86
C VAL A 152 2.02 -8.00 10.30
N LEU A 153 2.56 -7.15 11.17
CA LEU A 153 3.16 -5.87 10.79
C LEU A 153 4.62 -5.84 11.23
N ILE A 154 5.49 -5.47 10.29
CA ILE A 154 6.93 -5.40 10.52
C ILE A 154 7.41 -3.98 10.21
N GLN A 155 7.81 -3.24 11.23
CA GLN A 155 8.37 -1.89 11.09
C GLN A 155 9.84 -2.00 10.70
N HIS A 156 10.08 -2.08 9.40
CA HIS A 156 11.42 -2.33 8.90
C HIS A 156 12.27 -1.05 8.78
N ARG A 157 11.77 -0.03 8.08
CA ARG A 157 12.46 1.24 7.87
C ARG A 157 11.44 2.37 7.90
N ALA A 158 10.93 2.66 9.09
CA ALA A 158 9.92 3.69 9.27
C ALA A 158 9.89 4.18 10.72
N PRO A 159 9.62 5.47 10.97
CA PRO A 159 9.36 5.95 12.31
C PRO A 159 7.98 5.50 12.80
N ASP A 160 7.76 5.57 14.11
CA ASP A 160 6.52 5.10 14.73
C ASP A 160 5.27 5.77 14.16
N GLU A 161 5.35 7.04 13.80
CA GLU A 161 4.21 7.76 13.20
C GLU A 161 3.75 7.12 11.88
N LYS A 162 4.69 6.61 11.07
CA LYS A 162 4.39 5.91 9.81
C LYS A 162 3.79 4.53 10.07
N MET A 163 4.28 3.84 11.08
CA MET A 163 3.69 2.58 11.54
C MET A 163 2.23 2.79 11.97
N ARG A 164 1.97 3.82 12.77
CA ARG A 164 0.59 4.15 13.18
C ARG A 164 -0.31 4.51 12.01
N LEU A 165 0.24 5.17 11.00
CA LEU A 165 -0.51 5.48 9.79
C LEU A 165 -0.91 4.19 9.04
N VAL A 166 0.01 3.23 8.89
CA VAL A 166 -0.29 1.94 8.29
C VAL A 166 -1.38 1.21 9.07
N GLU A 167 -1.29 1.19 10.39
CA GLU A 167 -2.33 0.60 11.24
C GLU A 167 -3.70 1.24 11.00
N ARG A 168 -3.74 2.56 10.86
CA ARG A 168 -4.98 3.30 10.59
C ARG A 168 -5.56 2.98 9.21
N ILE A 169 -4.72 2.91 8.19
CA ILE A 169 -5.16 2.57 6.84
C ILE A 169 -5.69 1.14 6.79
N LEU A 170 -4.98 0.20 7.39
CA LEU A 170 -5.35 -1.21 7.38
C LEU A 170 -6.41 -1.59 8.42
N ALA A 171 -6.86 -0.65 9.24
CA ALA A 171 -7.93 -0.88 10.22
C ALA A 171 -9.23 -1.37 9.57
N CYS A 172 -9.44 -1.06 8.30
CA CYS A 172 -10.60 -1.53 7.52
C CYS A 172 -10.68 -3.06 7.40
N LEU A 173 -9.58 -3.76 7.60
CA LEU A 173 -9.55 -5.22 7.60
C LEU A 173 -10.10 -5.80 8.91
N GLU A 174 -10.16 -5.00 9.97
CA GLU A 174 -10.59 -5.42 11.30
C GLU A 174 -9.80 -6.61 11.83
N SER A 175 -8.58 -6.77 11.35
CA SER A 175 -7.66 -7.86 11.73
C SER A 175 -7.01 -7.58 13.08
N ARG A 176 -6.50 -8.63 13.70
CA ARG A 176 -5.71 -8.53 14.93
C ARG A 176 -4.24 -8.33 14.55
N TYR A 177 -3.67 -7.19 14.90
CA TYR A 177 -2.27 -6.90 14.60
C TYR A 177 -1.32 -7.77 15.44
N VAL A 178 -0.30 -8.30 14.77
CA VAL A 178 0.82 -9.03 15.37
C VAL A 178 2.09 -8.33 14.94
N TYR A 179 2.87 -7.86 15.90
CA TYR A 179 4.08 -7.10 15.64
C TYR A 179 5.31 -8.01 15.69
N MET A 180 6.21 -7.82 14.74
CA MET A 180 7.47 -8.54 14.67
C MET A 180 8.64 -7.58 14.37
#